data_f9f47a430da86115ac15b1c417ee1cbd
#
_entry.id   f9f47a430da86115ac15b1c417ee1cbd
#
_cell.length_a   1.000
_cell.length_b   1.000
_cell.length_c   1.000
_cell.angle_alpha   90.00
_cell.angle_beta   90.00
_cell.angle_gamma   90.00
#
_symmetry.space_group_name_H-M   'P 1'
#
loop_
_entity.id
_entity.type
_entity.pdbx_description
1 polymer ?
#
loop_
_entity_poly.entity_id
_entity_poly.type
_entity_poly.pdbx_seq_one_letter_code
_entity_poly.pdbx_strand_id
1 'polypeptide(L)'
;VIRTVLAVVVAVVLLATASPALSDAGHQTTRTELGTVAERLDRIATGIASDSTALADPTLAARTTVSIAVPSGFGSAPVERARIGCLRDDGSTIDVGSRSGGNCRLTLAYRFTGAPVETHTIPGATLAPATPPIELSATGTTVQLRYVRRDGTATVELLPVETEP
;
A
#
# COMPACT_ATOMS: atom_id res chain seq x y z
N VAL A 1 -22.23 0.14 -48.97
CA VAL A 1 -22.56 1.10 -47.91
C VAL A 1 -23.25 0.43 -46.73
N ILE A 2 -24.30 -0.35 -46.90
CA ILE A 2 -25.05 -1.02 -45.81
C ILE A 2 -24.17 -1.99 -45.02
N ARG A 3 -23.33 -2.77 -45.65
CA ARG A 3 -22.42 -3.73 -44.98
C ARG A 3 -21.40 -3.03 -44.10
N THR A 4 -20.86 -1.89 -44.55
CA THR A 4 -19.90 -1.11 -43.77
C THR A 4 -20.57 -0.48 -42.57
N VAL A 5 -21.77 0.06 -42.72
CA VAL A 5 -22.54 0.63 -41.60
C VAL A 5 -22.89 -0.46 -40.59
N LEU A 6 -23.34 -1.62 -41.03
CA LEU A 6 -23.63 -2.74 -40.12
C LEU A 6 -22.39 -3.21 -39.36
N ALA A 7 -21.23 -3.30 -40.00
CA ALA A 7 -19.98 -3.69 -39.36
C ALA A 7 -19.57 -2.68 -38.29
N VAL A 8 -19.71 -1.37 -38.55
CA VAL A 8 -19.41 -0.31 -37.56
C VAL A 8 -20.37 -0.39 -36.38
N VAL A 9 -21.66 -0.55 -36.62
CA VAL A 9 -22.65 -0.68 -35.55
C VAL A 9 -22.36 -1.88 -34.65
N VAL A 10 -22.08 -3.05 -35.25
CA VAL A 10 -21.72 -4.25 -34.49
C VAL A 10 -20.44 -4.05 -33.69
N ALA A 11 -19.42 -3.42 -34.26
CA ALA A 11 -18.18 -3.11 -33.54
C ALA A 11 -18.42 -2.19 -32.34
N VAL A 12 -19.22 -1.13 -32.50
CA VAL A 12 -19.57 -0.21 -31.41
C VAL A 12 -20.35 -0.92 -30.30
N VAL A 13 -21.31 -1.78 -30.65
CA VAL A 13 -22.08 -2.55 -29.65
C VAL A 13 -21.15 -3.51 -28.90
N LEU A 14 -20.26 -4.21 -29.57
CA LEU A 14 -19.30 -5.11 -28.94
C LEU A 14 -18.33 -4.36 -27.99
N LEU A 15 -17.85 -3.19 -28.39
CA LEU A 15 -17.01 -2.35 -27.54
C LEU A 15 -17.78 -1.84 -26.32
N ALA A 16 -19.02 -1.40 -26.50
CA ALA A 16 -19.85 -0.92 -25.39
C ALA A 16 -20.15 -2.03 -24.36
N THR A 17 -20.38 -3.27 -24.81
CA THR A 17 -20.64 -4.42 -23.92
C THR A 17 -19.37 -4.95 -23.26
N ALA A 18 -18.19 -4.79 -23.87
CA ALA A 18 -16.91 -5.23 -23.30
C ALA A 18 -16.34 -4.25 -22.23
N SER A 19 -16.73 -2.97 -22.28
CA SER A 19 -16.18 -1.92 -21.40
C SER A 19 -16.30 -2.23 -19.90
N PRO A 20 -17.45 -2.66 -19.35
CA PRO A 20 -17.55 -2.97 -17.92
C PRO A 20 -16.66 -4.13 -17.50
N ALA A 21 -16.53 -5.18 -18.32
CA ALA A 21 -15.68 -6.31 -18.01
C ALA A 21 -14.18 -5.93 -17.95
N LEU A 22 -13.74 -5.03 -18.80
CA LEU A 22 -12.37 -4.49 -18.78
C LEU A 22 -12.11 -3.64 -17.53
N SER A 23 -13.08 -2.85 -17.10
CA SER A 23 -13.00 -2.05 -15.87
C SER A 23 -12.87 -2.96 -14.64
N ASP A 24 -13.71 -3.98 -14.52
CA ASP A 24 -13.68 -4.93 -13.41
C ASP A 24 -12.36 -5.71 -13.38
N ALA A 25 -11.84 -6.12 -14.53
CA ALA A 25 -10.52 -6.76 -14.63
C ALA A 25 -9.40 -5.84 -14.13
N GLY A 26 -9.43 -4.54 -14.48
CA GLY A 26 -8.47 -3.55 -14.01
C GLY A 26 -8.51 -3.36 -12.48
N HIS A 27 -9.70 -3.32 -11.87
CA HIS A 27 -9.84 -3.26 -10.42
C HIS A 27 -9.27 -4.51 -9.73
N GLN A 28 -9.56 -5.69 -10.26
CA GLN A 28 -9.04 -6.96 -9.75
C GLN A 28 -7.50 -7.01 -9.81
N THR A 29 -6.92 -6.61 -10.93
CA THR A 29 -5.47 -6.57 -11.13
C THR A 29 -4.83 -5.64 -10.10
N THR A 30 -5.32 -4.42 -9.96
CA THR A 30 -4.77 -3.44 -9.00
C THR A 30 -4.91 -3.90 -7.55
N ARG A 31 -6.04 -4.53 -7.16
CA ARG A 31 -6.21 -5.14 -5.83
C ARG A 31 -5.17 -6.21 -5.55
N THR A 32 -4.97 -7.11 -6.51
CA THR A 32 -4.00 -8.20 -6.38
C THR A 32 -2.57 -7.67 -6.24
N GLU A 33 -2.21 -6.66 -7.03
CA GLU A 33 -0.88 -6.03 -6.97
C GLU A 33 -0.65 -5.32 -5.64
N LEU A 34 -1.62 -4.56 -5.14
CA LEU A 34 -1.51 -3.90 -3.83
C LEU A 34 -1.50 -4.91 -2.67
N GLY A 35 -2.26 -6.00 -2.76
CA GLY A 35 -2.17 -7.12 -1.83
C GLY A 35 -0.77 -7.74 -1.81
N THR A 36 -0.19 -7.97 -2.99
CA THR A 36 1.19 -8.50 -3.12
C THR A 36 2.23 -7.55 -2.52
N VAL A 37 2.03 -6.23 -2.64
CA VAL A 37 2.89 -5.23 -1.98
C VAL A 37 2.82 -5.36 -0.46
N ALA A 38 1.61 -5.47 0.11
CA ALA A 38 1.42 -5.65 1.55
C ALA A 38 2.09 -6.93 2.05
N GLU A 39 1.89 -8.07 1.37
CA GLU A 39 2.54 -9.35 1.68
C GLU A 39 4.06 -9.28 1.57
N ARG A 40 4.59 -8.57 0.57
CA ARG A 40 6.03 -8.37 0.42
C ARG A 40 6.61 -7.59 1.58
N LEU A 41 5.94 -6.52 2.02
CA LEU A 41 6.36 -5.73 3.18
C LEU A 41 6.36 -6.57 4.46
N ASP A 42 5.30 -7.36 4.67
CA ASP A 42 5.18 -8.26 5.81
C ASP A 42 6.31 -9.31 5.84
N ARG A 43 6.61 -9.91 4.69
CA ARG A 43 7.70 -10.87 4.55
C ARG A 43 9.07 -10.25 4.83
N ILE A 44 9.32 -9.02 4.36
CA ILE A 44 10.56 -8.29 4.62
C ILE A 44 10.67 -7.95 6.10
N ALA A 45 9.58 -7.48 6.74
CA ALA A 45 9.54 -7.17 8.15
C ALA A 45 9.83 -8.41 9.01
N THR A 46 9.17 -9.52 8.69
CA THR A 46 9.41 -10.81 9.38
C THR A 46 10.84 -11.30 9.17
N GLY A 47 11.39 -11.16 7.96
CA GLY A 47 12.78 -11.53 7.65
C GLY A 47 13.79 -10.74 8.48
N ILE A 48 13.64 -9.42 8.58
CA ILE A 48 14.53 -8.61 9.42
C ILE A 48 14.44 -9.02 10.90
N ALA A 49 13.23 -9.30 11.38
CA ALA A 49 13.02 -9.71 12.76
C ALA A 49 13.62 -11.08 13.07
N SER A 50 13.64 -12.03 12.11
CA SER A 50 14.23 -13.36 12.29
C SER A 50 15.77 -13.36 12.20
N ASP A 51 16.32 -12.52 11.32
CA ASP A 51 17.74 -12.57 10.95
C ASP A 51 18.60 -11.55 11.71
N SER A 52 17.98 -10.72 12.59
CA SER A 52 18.66 -9.63 13.28
C SER A 52 18.32 -9.58 14.76
N THR A 53 19.06 -8.76 15.50
CA THR A 53 18.80 -8.46 16.91
C THR A 53 18.21 -7.05 17.04
N ALA A 54 17.10 -6.93 17.77
CA ALA A 54 16.50 -5.63 18.04
C ALA A 54 17.37 -4.80 18.98
N LEU A 55 17.77 -3.62 18.56
CA LEU A 55 18.60 -2.70 19.33
C LEU A 55 17.77 -1.52 19.85
N ALA A 56 18.13 -1.04 21.04
CA ALA A 56 17.49 0.15 21.63
C ALA A 56 17.88 1.43 20.88
N ASP A 57 19.10 1.47 20.34
CA ASP A 57 19.56 2.59 19.51
C ASP A 57 19.11 2.40 18.05
N PRO A 58 18.20 3.25 17.54
CA PRO A 58 17.70 3.15 16.18
C PRO A 58 18.77 3.36 15.10
N THR A 59 19.90 4.03 15.44
CA THR A 59 20.97 4.31 14.47
C THR A 59 21.80 3.05 14.15
N LEU A 60 21.88 2.13 15.11
CA LEU A 60 22.58 0.86 15.02
C LEU A 60 21.69 -0.31 14.61
N ALA A 61 20.36 -0.07 14.54
CA ALA A 61 19.38 -1.11 14.23
C ALA A 61 19.53 -1.64 12.80
N ALA A 62 19.29 -2.93 12.62
CA ALA A 62 19.16 -3.53 11.30
C ALA A 62 18.07 -2.82 10.51
N ARG A 63 18.37 -2.45 9.27
CA ARG A 63 17.48 -1.68 8.40
C ARG A 63 17.53 -2.16 6.96
N THR A 64 16.41 -2.03 6.27
CA THR A 64 16.32 -2.23 4.84
C THR A 64 15.42 -1.16 4.22
N THR A 65 15.67 -0.86 2.96
CA THR A 65 14.93 0.16 2.21
C THR A 65 14.15 -0.54 1.09
N VAL A 66 12.89 -0.15 0.92
CA VAL A 66 11.99 -0.72 -0.08
C VAL A 66 11.32 0.42 -0.84
N SER A 67 11.27 0.32 -2.16
CA SER A 67 10.45 1.21 -2.98
C SER A 67 9.09 0.54 -3.25
N ILE A 68 8.03 1.32 -3.04
CA ILE A 68 6.64 0.93 -3.21
C ILE A 68 6.02 1.88 -4.23
N ALA A 69 5.47 1.34 -5.30
CA ALA A 69 4.74 2.12 -6.29
C ALA A 69 3.27 1.69 -6.31
N VAL A 70 2.39 2.66 -6.50
CA VAL A 70 0.98 2.39 -6.79
C VAL A 70 0.87 1.92 -8.23
N PRO A 71 0.21 0.79 -8.51
CA PRO A 71 0.01 0.31 -9.87
C PRO A 71 -0.61 1.38 -10.75
N SER A 72 -0.03 1.58 -11.91
CA SER A 72 -0.50 2.58 -12.89
C SER A 72 -0.18 2.09 -14.30
N GLY A 73 -1.01 2.49 -15.28
CA GLY A 73 -0.81 2.13 -16.67
C GLY A 73 -1.95 1.31 -17.26
N PHE A 74 -1.68 0.69 -18.41
CA PHE A 74 -2.68 -0.06 -19.14
C PHE A 74 -3.07 -1.34 -18.38
N GLY A 75 -4.35 -1.53 -18.13
CA GLY A 75 -4.88 -2.68 -17.39
C GLY A 75 -4.96 -2.52 -15.88
N SER A 76 -4.49 -1.39 -15.31
CA SER A 76 -4.68 -1.05 -13.91
C SER A 76 -5.85 -0.07 -13.75
N ALA A 77 -6.65 -0.24 -12.69
CA ALA A 77 -7.65 0.76 -12.34
C ALA A 77 -7.00 1.98 -11.68
N PRO A 78 -7.48 3.20 -11.96
CA PRO A 78 -6.92 4.41 -11.37
C PRO A 78 -7.17 4.44 -9.86
N VAL A 79 -6.09 4.49 -9.09
CA VAL A 79 -6.12 4.67 -7.64
C VAL A 79 -6.11 6.16 -7.33
N GLU A 80 -7.17 6.65 -6.68
CA GLU A 80 -7.30 8.06 -6.30
C GLU A 80 -6.31 8.42 -5.18
N ARG A 81 -6.18 7.51 -4.20
CA ARG A 81 -5.28 7.67 -3.06
C ARG A 81 -4.84 6.31 -2.54
N ALA A 82 -3.58 6.20 -2.18
CA ALA A 82 -3.03 5.05 -1.46
C ALA A 82 -2.09 5.55 -0.37
N ARG A 83 -2.17 4.96 0.84
CA ARG A 83 -1.32 5.32 1.96
C ARG A 83 -1.07 4.14 2.89
N ILE A 84 0.06 4.19 3.58
CA ILE A 84 0.44 3.21 4.60
C ILE A 84 0.54 3.93 5.94
N GLY A 85 -0.07 3.37 6.96
CA GLY A 85 -0.04 3.96 8.30
C GLY A 85 -0.85 3.19 9.31
N CYS A 86 -1.00 3.78 10.49
CA CYS A 86 -1.95 3.34 11.50
C CYS A 86 -3.34 3.82 11.11
N LEU A 87 -4.05 3.01 10.35
CA LEU A 87 -5.33 3.39 9.78
C LEU A 87 -6.45 2.48 10.30
N ARG A 88 -7.67 3.02 10.37
CA ARG A 88 -8.90 2.25 10.56
C ARG A 88 -9.36 1.65 9.22
N ASP A 89 -10.35 0.77 9.29
CA ASP A 89 -10.92 0.12 8.09
C ASP A 89 -11.55 1.12 7.11
N ASP A 90 -11.98 2.29 7.59
CA ASP A 90 -12.44 3.41 6.76
C ASP A 90 -11.30 4.26 6.17
N GLY A 91 -10.05 3.89 6.45
CA GLY A 91 -8.86 4.59 6.04
C GLY A 91 -8.57 5.88 6.82
N SER A 92 -9.31 6.19 7.89
CA SER A 92 -9.01 7.32 8.76
C SER A 92 -7.77 7.01 9.62
N THR A 93 -7.01 8.06 9.95
CA THR A 93 -5.81 7.94 10.78
C THR A 93 -6.17 7.61 12.23
N ILE A 94 -5.46 6.63 12.80
CA ILE A 94 -5.46 6.42 14.24
C ILE A 94 -4.39 7.34 14.83
N ASP A 95 -4.79 8.24 15.71
CA ASP A 95 -3.82 9.12 16.38
C ASP A 95 -3.01 8.32 17.41
N VAL A 96 -1.77 8.03 17.08
CA VAL A 96 -0.83 7.26 17.93
C VAL A 96 -0.33 8.08 19.13
N GLY A 97 -0.62 9.37 19.17
CA GLY A 97 -0.27 10.29 20.27
C GLY A 97 -1.14 10.16 21.51
N SER A 98 -2.29 9.53 21.44
CA SER A 98 -3.10 9.22 22.62
C SER A 98 -2.49 8.05 23.39
N ARG A 99 -2.21 8.26 24.68
CA ARG A 99 -1.59 7.34 25.65
C ARG A 99 -2.25 5.95 25.82
N SER A 100 -3.13 5.56 24.95
CA SER A 100 -3.60 4.19 24.86
C SER A 100 -2.61 3.41 24.02
N GLY A 101 -1.73 2.65 24.68
CA GLY A 101 -0.78 1.73 24.06
C GLY A 101 -1.45 0.58 23.30
N GLY A 102 -2.34 0.91 22.40
CA GLY A 102 -2.93 -0.02 21.46
C GLY A 102 -1.92 -0.30 20.36
N ASN A 103 -1.58 -1.58 20.19
CA ASN A 103 -0.78 -2.05 19.07
C ASN A 103 -1.39 -1.54 17.76
N CYS A 104 -0.82 -0.46 17.22
CA CYS A 104 -1.16 0.00 15.91
C CYS A 104 -0.74 -1.06 14.88
N ARG A 105 -1.69 -1.63 14.19
CA ARG A 105 -1.40 -2.48 13.03
C ARG A 105 -1.14 -1.59 11.83
N LEU A 106 0.00 -1.82 11.18
CA LEU A 106 0.31 -1.16 9.93
C LEU A 106 -0.70 -1.62 8.87
N THR A 107 -1.32 -0.67 8.19
CA THR A 107 -2.37 -0.92 7.21
C THR A 107 -2.05 -0.14 5.94
N LEU A 108 -2.09 -0.82 4.79
CA LEU A 108 -2.14 -0.22 3.47
C LEU A 108 -3.61 0.05 3.15
N ALA A 109 -4.00 1.31 3.04
CA ALA A 109 -5.33 1.73 2.62
C ALA A 109 -5.26 2.41 1.25
N TYR A 110 -6.19 2.06 0.37
CA TYR A 110 -6.30 2.67 -0.95
C TYR A 110 -7.76 2.82 -1.37
N ARG A 111 -8.00 3.73 -2.31
CA ARG A 111 -9.32 4.00 -2.83
C ARG A 111 -9.25 4.19 -4.34
N PHE A 112 -10.11 3.50 -5.06
CA PHE A 112 -10.39 3.78 -6.46
C PHE A 112 -11.33 4.99 -6.59
N THR A 113 -11.29 5.66 -7.72
CA THR A 113 -12.19 6.78 -8.00
C THR A 113 -13.65 6.35 -7.87
N GLY A 114 -14.39 7.00 -6.97
CA GLY A 114 -15.81 6.73 -6.72
C GLY A 114 -16.13 5.44 -5.95
N ALA A 115 -15.12 4.72 -5.43
CA ALA A 115 -15.31 3.49 -4.66
C ALA A 115 -15.01 3.70 -3.16
N PRO A 116 -15.45 2.79 -2.28
CA PRO A 116 -15.07 2.80 -0.87
C PRO A 116 -13.57 2.54 -0.69
N VAL A 117 -13.06 2.87 0.50
CA VAL A 117 -11.68 2.54 0.89
C VAL A 117 -11.54 1.03 1.07
N GLU A 118 -10.46 0.48 0.54
CA GLU A 118 -10.05 -0.91 0.75
C GLU A 118 -8.75 -0.94 1.56
N THR A 119 -8.56 -1.99 2.37
CA THR A 119 -7.42 -2.07 3.29
C THR A 119 -6.76 -3.44 3.26
N HIS A 120 -5.42 -3.45 3.41
CA HIS A 120 -4.63 -4.65 3.66
C HIS A 120 -3.76 -4.43 4.90
N THR A 121 -3.87 -5.33 5.88
CA THR A 121 -3.06 -5.27 7.10
C THR A 121 -1.67 -5.87 6.86
N ILE A 122 -0.65 -5.24 7.45
CA ILE A 122 0.75 -5.67 7.43
C ILE A 122 1.15 -6.00 8.88
N PRO A 123 0.98 -7.24 9.35
CA PRO A 123 1.13 -7.58 10.77
C PRO A 123 2.57 -7.54 11.27
N GLY A 124 3.56 -7.80 10.41
CA GLY A 124 4.97 -7.87 10.76
C GLY A 124 5.66 -6.53 11.05
N ALA A 125 4.97 -5.41 10.84
CA ALA A 125 5.53 -4.08 11.03
C ALA A 125 4.55 -3.12 11.70
N THR A 126 5.07 -2.03 12.26
CA THR A 126 4.31 -0.89 12.77
C THR A 126 4.85 0.42 12.21
N LEU A 127 4.11 1.50 12.34
CA LEU A 127 4.62 2.82 11.98
C LEU A 127 5.54 3.32 13.11
N ALA A 128 6.65 3.98 12.76
CA ALA A 128 7.52 4.58 13.74
C ALA A 128 6.77 5.68 14.54
N PRO A 129 7.08 5.88 15.83
CA PRO A 129 6.43 6.90 16.65
C PRO A 129 6.49 8.28 15.99
N ALA A 130 5.39 9.03 16.12
CA ALA A 130 5.23 10.37 15.56
C ALA A 130 5.37 10.47 14.01
N THR A 131 5.40 9.36 13.31
CA THR A 131 5.41 9.36 11.85
C THR A 131 3.98 9.47 11.32
N PRO A 132 3.67 10.44 10.45
CA PRO A 132 2.36 10.51 9.81
C PRO A 132 2.19 9.36 8.81
N PRO A 133 0.95 9.04 8.40
CA PRO A 133 0.72 8.09 7.32
C PRO A 133 1.51 8.49 6.07
N ILE A 134 2.13 7.51 5.44
CA ILE A 134 2.97 7.69 4.25
C ILE A 134 2.09 7.59 3.02
N GLU A 135 2.00 8.67 2.25
CA GLU A 135 1.29 8.66 0.97
C GLU A 135 2.14 7.94 -0.08
N LEU A 136 1.49 7.05 -0.82
CA LEU A 136 2.12 6.30 -1.91
C LEU A 136 1.85 6.98 -3.25
N SER A 137 2.85 6.98 -4.11
CA SER A 137 2.77 7.54 -5.46
C SER A 137 2.95 6.49 -6.55
N ALA A 138 2.48 6.79 -7.75
CA ALA A 138 2.69 5.94 -8.93
C ALA A 138 4.18 5.93 -9.37
N THR A 139 4.93 6.99 -9.08
CA THR A 139 6.36 7.07 -9.38
C THR A 139 7.24 6.30 -8.38
N GLY A 140 6.63 5.82 -7.31
CA GLY A 140 7.32 5.11 -6.22
C GLY A 140 7.53 5.99 -4.99
N THR A 141 7.36 5.38 -3.84
CA THR A 141 7.63 5.96 -2.53
C THR A 141 8.64 5.06 -1.82
N THR A 142 9.76 5.64 -1.40
CA THR A 142 10.80 4.88 -0.71
C THR A 142 10.53 4.89 0.79
N VAL A 143 10.49 3.70 1.38
CA VAL A 143 10.31 3.52 2.82
C VAL A 143 11.47 2.71 3.39
N GLN A 144 11.77 2.93 4.66
CA GLN A 144 12.76 2.17 5.41
C GLN A 144 12.07 1.36 6.50
N LEU A 145 12.40 0.08 6.58
CA LEU A 145 12.07 -0.76 7.73
C LEU A 145 13.33 -0.87 8.61
N ARG A 146 13.14 -0.76 9.93
CA ARG A 146 14.22 -0.95 10.92
C ARG A 146 13.71 -1.78 12.10
N TYR A 147 14.58 -2.66 12.62
CA TYR A 147 14.25 -3.54 13.74
C TYR A 147 14.80 -2.98 15.04
N VAL A 148 13.93 -2.45 15.86
CA VAL A 148 14.28 -1.72 17.09
C VAL A 148 13.63 -2.34 18.32
N ARG A 149 14.18 -2.03 19.50
CA ARG A 149 13.61 -2.37 20.80
C ARG A 149 13.08 -1.09 21.45
N ARG A 150 11.75 -1.04 21.67
CA ARG A 150 11.09 0.05 22.39
C ARG A 150 10.42 -0.48 23.64
N ASP A 151 10.71 0.14 24.79
CA ASP A 151 10.11 -0.24 26.09
C ASP A 151 10.19 -1.76 26.35
N GLY A 152 11.31 -2.39 26.01
CA GLY A 152 11.54 -3.81 26.16
C GLY A 152 10.96 -4.69 25.04
N THR A 153 10.11 -4.15 24.16
CA THR A 153 9.48 -4.87 23.06
C THR A 153 10.25 -4.69 21.76
N ALA A 154 10.56 -5.80 21.09
CA ALA A 154 11.17 -5.78 19.75
C ALA A 154 10.09 -5.58 18.69
N THR A 155 10.30 -4.64 17.77
CA THR A 155 9.34 -4.30 16.73
C THR A 155 10.04 -3.84 15.44
N VAL A 156 9.42 -4.10 14.29
CA VAL A 156 9.86 -3.55 13.02
C VAL A 156 9.09 -2.26 12.75
N GLU A 157 9.79 -1.15 12.66
CA GLU A 157 9.24 0.17 12.40
C GLU A 157 9.39 0.56 10.93
N LEU A 158 8.33 1.11 10.35
CA LEU A 158 8.30 1.70 9.01
C LEU A 158 8.44 3.23 9.11
N LEU A 159 9.29 3.79 8.25
CA LEU A 159 9.54 5.23 8.15
C LEU A 159 9.58 5.65 6.67
N PRO A 160 9.18 6.87 6.32
CA PRO A 160 9.51 7.43 5.02
C PRO A 160 11.02 7.67 4.93
N VAL A 161 11.58 7.47 3.73
CA VAL A 161 12.93 7.97 3.41
C VAL A 161 12.72 9.31 2.72
N GLU A 162 13.13 10.38 3.40
CA GLU A 162 13.17 11.69 2.77
C GLU A 162 14.24 11.64 1.66
N THR A 163 13.80 11.72 0.42
CA THR A 163 14.71 11.96 -0.70
C THR A 163 15.01 13.47 -0.65
N GLU A 164 16.19 13.82 -0.13
CA GLU A 164 16.68 15.20 -0.26
C GLU A 164 16.67 15.56 -1.76
N PRO A 165 16.15 16.73 -2.12
CA PRO A 165 16.07 17.20 -3.50
C PRO A 165 17.45 17.49 -4.10
#